data_8f7e094b61fde7a1f3ab0c8133befef5
#
_entry.id   8f7e094b61fde7a1f3ab0c8133befef5
#
_cell.length_a   1.000
_cell.length_b   1.000
_cell.length_c   1.000
_cell.angle_alpha   90.00
_cell.angle_beta   90.00
_cell.angle_gamma   90.00
#
_symmetry.space_group_name_H-M   'P 1'
#
loop_
_entity.id
_entity.type
_entity.pdbx_description
1 polymer ?
#
loop_
_entity_poly.entity_id
_entity_poly.type
_entity_poly.pdbx_seq_one_letter_code
_entity_poly.pdbx_strand_id
1 'polypeptide(L)'
;GWVGPFFMSMFNTRVVRRSNALLGRAWGTRLFYKEAWWAGTGLSGRARAYGLALATKILFDATQSRLRPLVEKILPKPGPKGAHFQVSHHGITEDGERWRATVSAEGDPGYEVTAMMLSQAALCLLESRSGTSRAGGVLTPATALGKPYLQRLSAHGMSFTADRVN
;
A
#
# COMPACT_ATOMS: atom_id res chain seq x y z
N GLY A 1 19.98 -1.36 5.51
CA GLY A 1 19.27 -2.58 5.90
C GLY A 1 18.95 -3.47 4.70
N TRP A 2 18.40 -4.63 4.96
CA TRP A 2 17.99 -5.59 3.94
C TRP A 2 16.48 -5.52 3.73
N VAL A 3 16.05 -5.72 2.48
CA VAL A 3 14.64 -5.75 2.12
C VAL A 3 14.34 -7.00 1.30
N GLY A 4 13.15 -7.54 1.48
CA GLY A 4 12.63 -8.66 0.69
C GLY A 4 11.46 -8.24 -0.19
N PRO A 5 11.06 -9.05 -1.17
CA PRO A 5 9.94 -8.73 -2.04
C PRO A 5 8.64 -8.65 -1.26
N PHE A 6 7.80 -7.68 -1.61
CA PHE A 6 6.41 -7.58 -1.15
C PHE A 6 5.48 -8.06 -2.27
N PHE A 7 4.71 -9.10 -2.01
CA PHE A 7 3.94 -9.78 -3.04
C PHE A 7 2.88 -8.89 -3.72
N MET A 8 2.30 -7.91 -2.97
CA MET A 8 1.34 -6.97 -3.53
C MET A 8 1.99 -5.86 -4.38
N SER A 9 3.31 -5.72 -4.37
CA SER A 9 3.99 -4.62 -5.06
C SER A 9 3.71 -4.60 -6.56
N MET A 10 3.47 -5.75 -7.17
CA MET A 10 3.11 -5.86 -8.59
C MET A 10 1.75 -5.23 -8.91
N PHE A 11 0.81 -5.24 -7.96
CA PHE A 11 -0.50 -4.59 -8.09
C PHE A 11 -0.40 -3.11 -7.70
N ASN A 12 0.16 -2.83 -6.54
CA ASN A 12 0.24 -1.49 -5.98
C ASN A 12 1.04 -0.53 -6.88
N THR A 13 2.15 -1.01 -7.45
CA THR A 13 2.94 -0.22 -8.42
C THR A 13 2.11 0.22 -9.63
N ARG A 14 1.22 -0.64 -10.12
CA ARG A 14 0.31 -0.30 -11.24
C ARG A 14 -0.69 0.75 -10.83
N VAL A 15 -1.26 0.64 -9.62
CA VAL A 15 -2.23 1.61 -9.07
C VAL A 15 -1.57 2.98 -8.90
N VAL A 16 -0.35 3.05 -8.33
CA VAL A 16 0.39 4.30 -8.14
C VAL A 16 0.73 4.96 -9.49
N ARG A 17 1.24 4.19 -10.45
CA ARG A 17 1.55 4.70 -11.79
C ARG A 17 0.30 5.19 -12.52
N ARG A 18 -0.82 4.46 -12.41
CA ARG A 18 -2.09 4.89 -12.98
C ARG A 18 -2.59 6.18 -12.32
N SER A 19 -2.48 6.29 -11.00
CA SER A 19 -2.84 7.52 -10.27
C SER A 19 -2.04 8.72 -10.79
N ASN A 20 -0.72 8.57 -10.94
CA ASN A 20 0.13 9.63 -11.49
C ASN A 20 -0.28 10.01 -12.93
N ALA A 21 -0.57 9.02 -13.78
CA ALA A 21 -1.02 9.28 -15.15
C ALA A 21 -2.36 10.04 -15.18
N LEU A 22 -3.33 9.62 -14.37
CA LEU A 22 -4.65 10.25 -14.27
C LEU A 22 -4.60 11.66 -13.66
N LEU A 23 -3.58 11.96 -12.86
CA LEU A 23 -3.30 13.30 -12.29
C LEU A 23 -2.45 14.18 -13.23
N GLY A 24 -2.32 13.83 -14.50
CA GLY A 24 -1.51 14.59 -15.44
C GLY A 24 0.00 14.54 -15.11
N ARG A 25 0.43 13.45 -14.46
CA ARG A 25 1.82 13.25 -14.00
C ARG A 25 2.29 14.27 -12.95
N ALA A 26 1.38 14.68 -12.08
CA ALA A 26 1.64 15.64 -11.00
C ALA A 26 2.78 15.20 -10.05
N TRP A 27 3.10 13.89 -9.98
CA TRP A 27 4.21 13.35 -9.18
C TRP A 27 5.49 13.14 -9.99
N GLY A 28 5.57 13.78 -11.16
CA GLY A 28 6.72 13.73 -12.07
C GLY A 28 6.54 12.71 -13.20
N THR A 29 7.17 13.01 -14.33
CA THR A 29 7.16 12.16 -15.55
C THR A 29 8.05 10.93 -15.38
N ARG A 30 9.06 11.01 -14.52
CA ARG A 30 10.04 9.96 -14.24
C ARG A 30 9.80 9.27 -12.89
N LEU A 31 8.55 9.28 -12.38
CA LEU A 31 8.21 8.63 -11.13
C LEU A 31 8.67 7.17 -11.12
N PHE A 32 9.60 6.85 -10.22
CA PHE A 32 10.02 5.50 -9.89
C PHE A 32 9.40 5.11 -8.54
N TYR A 33 8.61 4.04 -8.52
CA TYR A 33 7.97 3.54 -7.31
C TYR A 33 8.24 2.05 -7.13
N LYS A 34 8.61 1.65 -5.91
CA LYS A 34 8.92 0.27 -5.52
C LYS A 34 8.48 0.01 -4.10
N GLU A 35 8.02 -1.19 -3.82
CA GLU A 35 7.65 -1.65 -2.48
C GLU A 35 8.47 -2.86 -2.09
N ALA A 36 8.78 -2.96 -0.80
CA ALA A 36 9.52 -4.09 -0.24
C ALA A 36 9.19 -4.26 1.24
N TRP A 37 9.35 -5.48 1.74
CA TRP A 37 9.33 -5.78 3.15
C TRP A 37 10.68 -5.43 3.79
N TRP A 38 10.66 -4.74 4.91
CA TRP A 38 11.86 -4.55 5.73
C TRP A 38 12.24 -5.86 6.40
N ALA A 39 13.42 -6.37 6.12
CA ALA A 39 13.92 -7.63 6.64
C ALA A 39 14.90 -7.46 7.82
N GLY A 40 15.34 -6.22 8.11
CA GLY A 40 16.26 -5.90 9.19
C GLY A 40 17.68 -5.58 8.73
N THR A 41 18.62 -5.61 9.64
CA THR A 41 20.04 -5.29 9.41
C THR A 41 20.95 -6.52 9.63
N GLY A 42 22.20 -6.41 9.22
CA GLY A 42 23.22 -7.45 9.44
C GLY A 42 22.94 -8.77 8.71
N LEU A 43 23.59 -9.83 9.19
CA LEU A 43 23.45 -11.17 8.59
C LEU A 43 22.06 -11.78 8.76
N SER A 44 21.42 -11.53 9.91
CA SER A 44 20.04 -11.99 10.16
C SER A 44 19.03 -11.33 9.21
N GLY A 45 19.18 -10.01 8.96
CA GLY A 45 18.37 -9.30 7.98
C GLY A 45 18.56 -9.85 6.57
N ARG A 46 19.81 -10.17 6.20
CA ARG A 46 20.14 -10.80 4.91
C ARG A 46 19.45 -12.16 4.77
N ALA A 47 19.57 -13.02 5.77
CA ALA A 47 18.95 -14.35 5.76
C ALA A 47 17.43 -14.25 5.64
N ARG A 48 16.78 -13.34 6.37
CA ARG A 48 15.34 -13.07 6.27
C ARG A 48 14.93 -12.57 4.87
N ALA A 49 15.71 -11.67 4.27
CA ALA A 49 15.43 -11.17 2.92
C ALA A 49 15.44 -12.30 1.87
N TYR A 50 16.43 -13.18 1.93
CA TYR A 50 16.47 -14.37 1.06
C TYR A 50 15.34 -15.35 1.35
N GLY A 51 14.99 -15.59 2.62
CA GLY A 51 13.87 -16.41 3.02
C GLY A 51 12.54 -15.86 2.48
N LEU A 52 12.31 -14.55 2.58
CA LEU A 52 11.14 -13.88 2.01
C LEU A 52 11.08 -14.01 0.48
N ALA A 53 12.21 -13.87 -0.20
CA ALA A 53 12.28 -14.03 -1.65
C ALA A 53 11.92 -15.46 -2.09
N LEU A 54 12.48 -16.45 -1.41
CA LEU A 54 12.18 -17.86 -1.68
C LEU A 54 10.73 -18.20 -1.36
N ALA A 55 10.22 -17.77 -0.21
CA ALA A 55 8.82 -18.00 0.19
C ALA A 55 7.85 -17.35 -0.80
N THR A 56 8.13 -16.11 -1.24
CA THR A 56 7.30 -15.42 -2.24
C THR A 56 7.28 -16.17 -3.56
N LYS A 57 8.45 -16.67 -4.01
CA LYS A 57 8.55 -17.45 -5.24
C LYS A 57 7.75 -18.75 -5.13
N ILE A 58 7.95 -19.52 -4.05
CA ILE A 58 7.24 -20.78 -3.82
C ILE A 58 5.72 -20.54 -3.77
N LEU A 59 5.28 -19.51 -3.03
CA LEU A 59 3.87 -19.16 -2.94
C LEU A 59 3.29 -18.81 -4.30
N PHE A 60 4.00 -17.98 -5.08
CA PHE A 60 3.57 -17.61 -6.43
C PHE A 60 3.45 -18.83 -7.35
N ASP A 61 4.47 -19.68 -7.39
CA ASP A 61 4.47 -20.90 -8.21
C ASP A 61 3.35 -21.86 -7.79
N ALA A 62 3.11 -22.00 -6.47
CA ALA A 62 2.07 -22.85 -5.92
C ALA A 62 0.65 -22.32 -6.25
N THR A 63 0.43 -21.00 -6.24
CA THR A 63 -0.88 -20.41 -6.64
C THR A 63 -1.20 -20.60 -8.12
N GLN A 64 -0.19 -20.78 -8.96
CA GLN A 64 -0.36 -21.07 -10.39
C GLN A 64 -0.49 -22.58 -10.68
N SER A 65 -0.32 -23.43 -9.68
CA SER A 65 -0.31 -24.88 -9.82
C SER A 65 -1.62 -25.52 -9.31
N ARG A 66 -1.73 -26.85 -9.46
CA ARG A 66 -2.82 -27.66 -8.87
C ARG A 66 -2.84 -27.64 -7.34
N LEU A 67 -1.80 -27.08 -6.71
CA LEU A 67 -1.70 -26.94 -5.25
C LEU A 67 -2.45 -25.71 -4.69
N ARG A 68 -3.04 -24.89 -5.56
CA ARG A 68 -3.80 -23.68 -5.16
C ARG A 68 -4.79 -23.93 -4.01
N PRO A 69 -5.63 -24.99 -4.00
CA PRO A 69 -6.57 -25.22 -2.90
C PRO A 69 -5.89 -25.50 -1.56
N LEU A 70 -4.68 -26.06 -1.59
CA LEU A 70 -3.87 -26.29 -0.39
C LEU A 70 -3.27 -24.98 0.12
N VAL A 71 -2.78 -24.14 -0.78
CA VAL A 71 -2.23 -22.82 -0.47
C VAL A 71 -3.28 -21.93 0.18
N GLU A 72 -4.51 -21.93 -0.33
CA GLU A 72 -5.63 -21.16 0.23
C GLU A 72 -5.96 -21.55 1.69
N LYS A 73 -5.72 -22.78 2.09
CA LYS A 73 -5.87 -23.23 3.49
C LYS A 73 -4.75 -22.77 4.41
N ILE A 74 -3.57 -22.48 3.84
CA ILE A 74 -2.36 -22.08 4.57
C ILE A 74 -2.22 -20.54 4.61
N LEU A 75 -2.95 -19.83 3.76
CA LEU A 75 -2.93 -18.36 3.74
C LEU A 75 -3.23 -17.78 5.14
N PRO A 76 -2.57 -16.68 5.51
CA PRO A 76 -2.75 -16.07 6.81
C PRO A 76 -4.23 -15.78 7.09
N LYS A 77 -4.69 -16.23 8.24
CA LYS A 77 -5.98 -15.84 8.79
C LYS A 77 -5.90 -14.40 9.32
N PRO A 78 -7.04 -13.75 9.61
CA PRO A 78 -7.04 -12.44 10.23
C PRO A 78 -6.03 -12.34 11.37
N GLY A 79 -5.31 -11.22 11.43
CA GLY A 79 -4.29 -10.98 12.44
C GLY A 79 -4.85 -10.97 13.87
N PRO A 80 -3.99 -11.07 14.90
CA PRO A 80 -4.42 -11.06 16.29
C PRO A 80 -5.09 -9.73 16.63
N LYS A 81 -6.01 -9.75 17.61
CA LYS A 81 -6.57 -8.52 18.20
C LYS A 81 -5.44 -7.62 18.71
N GLY A 82 -5.51 -6.32 18.42
CA GLY A 82 -4.46 -5.35 18.77
C GLY A 82 -3.28 -5.34 17.79
N ALA A 83 -3.41 -5.95 16.62
CA ALA A 83 -2.45 -5.76 15.54
C ALA A 83 -2.35 -4.28 15.17
N HIS A 84 -1.20 -3.86 14.69
CA HIS A 84 -1.01 -2.54 14.08
C HIS A 84 -0.11 -2.70 12.85
N PHE A 85 -0.19 -1.74 11.95
CA PHE A 85 0.74 -1.69 10.83
C PHE A 85 1.28 -0.28 10.61
N GLN A 86 2.42 -0.23 10.01
CA GLN A 86 3.05 0.99 9.57
C GLN A 86 3.70 0.78 8.21
N VAL A 87 3.42 1.68 7.28
CA VAL A 87 4.08 1.74 5.97
C VAL A 87 4.84 3.04 5.88
N SER A 88 6.14 2.97 5.63
CA SER A 88 6.99 4.14 5.44
C SER A 88 7.40 4.26 3.97
N HIS A 89 7.07 5.39 3.37
CA HIS A 89 7.45 5.75 2.02
C HIS A 89 8.66 6.68 2.07
N HIS A 90 9.73 6.32 1.38
CA HIS A 90 10.91 7.16 1.24
C HIS A 90 10.94 7.71 -0.18
N GLY A 91 10.89 9.02 -0.30
CA GLY A 91 10.95 9.74 -1.56
C GLY A 91 12.27 10.53 -1.69
N ILE A 92 12.76 10.60 -2.91
CA ILE A 92 13.86 11.49 -3.28
C ILE A 92 13.36 12.32 -4.47
N THR A 93 13.37 13.63 -4.32
CA THR A 93 12.97 14.56 -5.39
C THR A 93 14.10 14.73 -6.43
N GLU A 94 13.82 15.33 -7.57
CA GLU A 94 14.82 15.54 -8.63
C GLU A 94 15.98 16.46 -8.20
N ASP A 95 15.71 17.38 -7.26
CA ASP A 95 16.69 18.26 -6.62
C ASP A 95 17.41 17.62 -5.42
N GLY A 96 17.13 16.33 -5.14
CA GLY A 96 17.83 15.55 -4.14
C GLY A 96 17.26 15.65 -2.72
N GLU A 97 16.17 16.35 -2.51
CA GLU A 97 15.50 16.38 -1.21
C GLU A 97 14.97 14.99 -0.84
N ARG A 98 15.11 14.65 0.44
CA ARG A 98 14.63 13.37 0.97
C ARG A 98 13.40 13.59 1.84
N TRP A 99 12.39 12.80 1.58
CA TRP A 99 11.11 12.84 2.31
C TRP A 99 10.76 11.46 2.84
N ARG A 100 10.12 11.44 4.00
CA ARG A 100 9.50 10.24 4.55
C ARG A 100 8.02 10.53 4.80
N ALA A 101 7.16 9.77 4.16
CA ALA A 101 5.74 9.74 4.50
C ALA A 101 5.43 8.42 5.21
N THR A 102 4.66 8.50 6.30
CA THR A 102 4.28 7.33 7.10
C THR A 102 2.77 7.23 7.15
N VAL A 103 2.27 6.03 6.91
CA VAL A 103 0.87 5.66 7.07
C VAL A 103 0.79 4.56 8.11
N SER A 104 -0.05 4.72 9.11
CA SER A 104 -0.24 3.73 10.16
C SER A 104 -1.68 3.66 10.63
N ALA A 105 -2.08 2.52 11.16
CA ALA A 105 -3.34 2.32 11.85
C ALA A 105 -3.24 1.15 12.84
N GLU A 106 -4.09 1.18 13.86
CA GLU A 106 -4.38 0.05 14.71
C GLU A 106 -5.32 -0.91 13.96
N GLY A 107 -5.19 -2.21 14.19
CA GLY A 107 -5.98 -3.26 13.55
C GLY A 107 -5.20 -4.06 12.50
N ASP A 108 -5.78 -5.17 12.08
CA ASP A 108 -5.22 -6.03 11.04
C ASP A 108 -5.33 -5.37 9.67
N PRO A 109 -4.20 -5.12 8.97
CA PRO A 109 -4.22 -4.49 7.66
C PRO A 109 -4.87 -5.35 6.57
N GLY A 110 -4.91 -6.67 6.75
CA GLY A 110 -5.44 -7.61 5.77
C GLY A 110 -6.97 -7.59 5.67
N TYR A 111 -7.65 -7.39 6.79
CA TYR A 111 -9.12 -7.49 6.85
C TYR A 111 -9.76 -6.28 7.52
N GLU A 112 -9.45 -6.01 8.77
CA GLU A 112 -10.14 -5.00 9.60
C GLU A 112 -9.97 -3.60 9.01
N VAL A 113 -8.72 -3.16 8.84
CA VAL A 113 -8.43 -1.83 8.30
C VAL A 113 -8.82 -1.73 6.83
N THR A 114 -8.65 -2.80 6.06
CA THR A 114 -9.09 -2.84 4.65
C THR A 114 -10.60 -2.71 4.54
N ALA A 115 -11.38 -3.38 5.38
CA ALA A 115 -12.84 -3.26 5.40
C ALA A 115 -13.28 -1.83 5.77
N MET A 116 -12.64 -1.24 6.78
CA MET A 116 -12.87 0.16 7.15
C MET A 116 -12.55 1.10 5.98
N MET A 117 -11.38 0.98 5.35
CA MET A 117 -11.00 1.80 4.20
C MET A 117 -12.02 1.68 3.05
N LEU A 118 -12.46 0.45 2.73
CA LEU A 118 -13.43 0.23 1.66
C LEU A 118 -14.79 0.86 1.99
N SER A 119 -15.26 0.72 3.22
CA SER A 119 -16.52 1.32 3.68
C SER A 119 -16.46 2.85 3.61
N GLN A 120 -15.37 3.46 4.08
CA GLN A 120 -15.18 4.90 4.00
C GLN A 120 -15.04 5.41 2.56
N ALA A 121 -14.46 4.61 1.66
CA ALA A 121 -14.40 4.94 0.24
C ALA A 121 -15.82 4.98 -0.38
N ALA A 122 -16.65 3.99 -0.08
CA ALA A 122 -18.03 3.93 -0.56
C ALA A 122 -18.85 5.13 -0.07
N LEU A 123 -18.77 5.47 1.22
CA LEU A 123 -19.43 6.64 1.79
C LEU A 123 -18.92 7.95 1.17
N CYS A 124 -17.61 8.06 0.96
CA CYS A 124 -17.01 9.23 0.31
C CYS A 124 -17.52 9.40 -1.13
N LEU A 125 -17.70 8.30 -1.88
CA LEU A 125 -18.30 8.34 -3.23
C LEU A 125 -19.76 8.79 -3.22
N LEU A 126 -20.55 8.33 -2.26
CA LEU A 126 -21.95 8.73 -2.12
C LEU A 126 -22.11 10.22 -1.84
N GLU A 127 -21.30 10.76 -0.92
CA GLU A 127 -21.33 12.18 -0.56
C GLU A 127 -20.78 13.08 -1.68
N SER A 128 -19.78 12.61 -2.41
CA SER A 128 -19.18 13.37 -3.52
C SER A 128 -20.12 13.53 -4.74
N ARG A 129 -21.19 12.74 -4.83
CA ARG A 129 -22.18 12.84 -5.93
C ARG A 129 -22.96 14.15 -5.91
N SER A 130 -23.02 14.83 -4.79
CA SER A 130 -23.78 16.08 -4.63
C SER A 130 -23.02 17.36 -4.97
N GLY A 131 -21.73 17.31 -5.36
CA GLY A 131 -20.94 18.55 -5.52
C GLY A 131 -19.75 18.55 -6.47
N THR A 132 -19.37 17.45 -7.10
CA THR A 132 -18.21 17.44 -7.98
C THR A 132 -18.55 16.95 -9.39
N SER A 133 -18.40 17.85 -10.37
CA SER A 133 -18.45 17.56 -11.81
C SER A 133 -17.24 16.75 -12.29
N ARG A 134 -16.87 15.67 -11.62
CA ARG A 134 -15.81 14.80 -12.12
C ARG A 134 -16.39 13.81 -13.10
N ALA A 135 -15.82 13.80 -14.30
CA ALA A 135 -16.09 12.77 -15.28
C ALA A 135 -15.91 11.39 -14.62
N GLY A 136 -16.91 10.54 -14.73
CA GLY A 136 -16.85 9.17 -14.25
C GLY A 136 -15.77 8.38 -14.99
N GLY A 137 -15.53 7.15 -14.55
CA GLY A 137 -14.55 6.28 -15.22
C GLY A 137 -13.92 5.26 -14.27
N VAL A 138 -12.97 4.51 -14.79
CA VAL A 138 -12.14 3.59 -13.99
C VAL A 138 -11.01 4.40 -13.35
N LEU A 139 -11.22 4.83 -12.13
CA LEU A 139 -10.33 5.70 -11.36
C LEU A 139 -9.63 4.91 -10.24
N THR A 140 -8.59 5.49 -9.67
CA THR A 140 -7.95 4.99 -8.45
C THR A 140 -8.47 5.76 -7.23
N PRO A 141 -8.36 5.22 -6.00
CA PRO A 141 -8.79 5.94 -4.80
C PRO A 141 -8.19 7.35 -4.69
N ALA A 142 -6.91 7.51 -5.01
CA ALA A 142 -6.25 8.81 -4.98
C ALA A 142 -6.86 9.82 -5.95
N THR A 143 -7.31 9.36 -7.13
CA THR A 143 -7.87 10.24 -8.17
C THR A 143 -9.37 10.44 -8.04
N ALA A 144 -10.09 9.46 -7.51
CA ALA A 144 -11.55 9.54 -7.33
C ALA A 144 -11.94 10.29 -6.06
N LEU A 145 -11.21 10.06 -4.96
CA LEU A 145 -11.64 10.44 -3.62
C LEU A 145 -10.78 11.59 -3.03
N GLY A 146 -9.47 11.59 -3.32
CA GLY A 146 -8.56 12.68 -2.93
C GLY A 146 -8.54 13.01 -1.44
N LYS A 147 -8.43 14.32 -1.12
CA LYS A 147 -8.35 14.83 0.27
C LYS A 147 -9.54 14.46 1.16
N PRO A 148 -10.81 14.52 0.71
CA PRO A 148 -11.93 14.12 1.56
C PRO A 148 -11.81 12.69 2.10
N TYR A 149 -11.31 11.77 1.30
CA TYR A 149 -11.09 10.40 1.73
C TYR A 149 -9.99 10.29 2.79
N LEU A 150 -8.86 11.01 2.63
CA LEU A 150 -7.81 11.05 3.65
C LEU A 150 -8.33 11.58 4.99
N GLN A 151 -9.16 12.64 4.97
CA GLN A 151 -9.78 13.20 6.17
C GLN A 151 -10.70 12.19 6.87
N ARG A 152 -11.50 11.44 6.09
CA ARG A 152 -12.36 10.38 6.63
C ARG A 152 -11.53 9.27 7.27
N LEU A 153 -10.48 8.80 6.60
CA LEU A 153 -9.59 7.77 7.13
C LEU A 153 -8.90 8.22 8.41
N SER A 154 -8.46 9.48 8.49
CA SER A 154 -7.88 10.06 9.72
C SER A 154 -8.90 10.11 10.85
N ALA A 155 -10.13 10.48 10.58
CA ALA A 155 -11.22 10.48 11.57
C ALA A 155 -11.56 9.06 12.08
N HIS A 156 -11.16 8.01 11.34
CA HIS A 156 -11.37 6.60 11.69
C HIS A 156 -10.08 5.90 12.11
N GLY A 157 -9.12 6.64 12.66
CA GLY A 157 -7.94 6.07 13.34
C GLY A 157 -6.72 5.81 12.44
N MET A 158 -6.74 6.21 11.18
CA MET A 158 -5.52 6.19 10.37
C MET A 158 -4.69 7.46 10.58
N SER A 159 -3.38 7.30 10.66
CA SER A 159 -2.42 8.39 10.73
C SER A 159 -1.65 8.53 9.42
N PHE A 160 -1.48 9.78 8.99
CA PHE A 160 -0.71 10.14 7.80
C PHE A 160 0.24 11.27 8.16
N THR A 161 1.54 11.04 8.03
CA THR A 161 2.57 12.06 8.24
C THR A 161 3.50 12.16 7.04
N ALA A 162 4.10 13.32 6.83
CA ALA A 162 5.12 13.51 5.82
C ALA A 162 6.15 14.52 6.32
N ASP A 163 7.39 14.08 6.44
CA ASP A 163 8.49 14.85 6.99
C ASP A 163 9.67 14.85 6.03
N ARG A 164 10.37 15.99 5.97
CA ARG A 164 11.66 16.08 5.30
C ARG A 164 12.72 15.41 6.17
N VAL A 165 13.54 14.59 5.54
CA VAL A 165 14.64 13.87 6.21
C VAL A 165 15.96 14.49 5.77
N ASN A 166 16.73 14.97 6.73
CA ASN A 166 18.07 15.52 6.49
C ASN A 166 19.08 14.42 6.18
#